data_b217f52607739c41b93e563e453285cb
#
_entry.id   b217f52607739c41b93e563e453285cb
#
_cell.length_a   1.000
_cell.length_b   1.000
_cell.length_c   1.000
_cell.angle_alpha   90.00
_cell.angle_beta   90.00
_cell.angle_gamma   90.00
#
_symmetry.space_group_name_H-M   'P 1'
#
loop_
_entity.id
_entity.type
_entity.pdbx_description
1 polymer ?
#
loop_
_entity_poly.entity_id
_entity_poly.type
_entity_poly.pdbx_seq_one_letter_code
_entity_poly.pdbx_strand_id
1 'polypeptide(L)'
;MGNVLRMNKYQQIAKRIVTASRVLDVGCGAGELGRSLNGKQCNVTGWDLKLDGVNANHEAYQLLEEHDIEKQGFGSEKYDVIVFSDVLEHLNDPEKVLEKSRESLSSGGMLLVSLPNVAYLDNRIGLLKGNWNYTDEGVLDRTHLKFFTLFAAEQLLVSAGYRIQEIDPEIPVISSAWKSSIFSMLSVAWPGLFAIGWVFHVEPVK
;
A
#
# COMPACT_ATOMS: atom_id res chain seq x y z
N MET A 1 -28.00 -12.99 6.39
CA MET A 1 -27.00 -12.04 6.88
C MET A 1 -25.78 -12.19 5.97
N GLY A 2 -25.57 -11.19 5.12
CA GLY A 2 -24.68 -11.30 3.99
C GLY A 2 -23.22 -11.46 4.41
N ASN A 3 -22.57 -12.35 3.71
CA ASN A 3 -21.10 -12.48 3.69
C ASN A 3 -20.53 -11.11 3.27
N VAL A 4 -20.07 -10.32 4.22
CA VAL A 4 -19.23 -9.16 3.92
C VAL A 4 -17.93 -9.77 3.41
N LEU A 5 -17.83 -9.90 2.09
CA LEU A 5 -16.61 -10.29 1.39
C LEU A 5 -15.51 -9.35 1.89
N ARG A 6 -14.57 -9.91 2.62
CA ARG A 6 -13.43 -9.21 3.16
C ARG A 6 -12.57 -8.77 1.99
N MET A 7 -12.56 -7.46 1.71
CA MET A 7 -11.71 -6.90 0.66
C MET A 7 -10.24 -7.04 1.07
N ASN A 8 -9.42 -7.57 0.17
CA ASN A 8 -7.97 -7.48 0.32
C ASN A 8 -7.50 -6.02 0.05
N LYS A 9 -6.24 -5.71 0.35
CA LYS A 9 -5.69 -4.35 0.19
C LYS A 9 -5.84 -3.81 -1.24
N TYR A 10 -5.63 -4.62 -2.27
CA TYR A 10 -5.77 -4.19 -3.67
C TYR A 10 -7.21 -3.84 -4.03
N GLN A 11 -8.19 -4.55 -3.47
CA GLN A 11 -9.61 -4.21 -3.61
C GLN A 11 -9.96 -2.93 -2.85
N GLN A 12 -9.38 -2.70 -1.66
CA GLN A 12 -9.54 -1.45 -0.91
C GLN A 12 -8.96 -0.28 -1.71
N ILE A 13 -7.76 -0.41 -2.25
CA ILE A 13 -7.12 0.58 -3.13
C ILE A 13 -7.97 0.82 -4.37
N ALA A 14 -8.33 -0.24 -5.10
CA ALA A 14 -9.12 -0.15 -6.32
C ALA A 14 -10.48 0.53 -6.11
N LYS A 15 -11.12 0.33 -4.96
CA LYS A 15 -12.39 1.00 -4.61
C LYS A 15 -12.28 2.53 -4.59
N ARG A 16 -11.09 3.06 -4.24
CA ARG A 16 -10.82 4.50 -4.15
C ARG A 16 -10.52 5.13 -5.51
N ILE A 17 -10.08 4.33 -6.49
CA ILE A 17 -9.70 4.82 -7.81
C ILE A 17 -10.95 5.02 -8.67
N VAL A 18 -11.11 6.21 -9.21
CA VAL A 18 -12.21 6.55 -10.11
C VAL A 18 -11.99 5.92 -11.49
N THR A 19 -13.08 5.58 -12.18
CA THR A 19 -13.03 5.06 -13.55
C THR A 19 -12.31 6.04 -14.49
N ALA A 20 -11.57 5.51 -15.45
CA ALA A 20 -10.79 6.25 -16.46
C ALA A 20 -9.65 7.13 -15.90
N SER A 21 -9.21 6.89 -14.66
CA SER A 21 -8.03 7.56 -14.08
C SER A 21 -6.73 7.10 -14.72
N ARG A 22 -5.73 8.00 -14.76
CA ARG A 22 -4.33 7.66 -15.00
C ARG A 22 -3.70 7.24 -13.68
N VAL A 23 -3.28 5.99 -13.61
CA VAL A 23 -2.78 5.37 -12.39
C VAL A 23 -1.32 4.97 -12.58
N LEU A 24 -0.47 5.36 -11.65
CA LEU A 24 0.88 4.82 -11.53
C LEU A 24 0.92 3.82 -10.37
N ASP A 25 1.26 2.59 -10.67
CA ASP A 25 1.47 1.50 -9.71
C ASP A 25 2.97 1.31 -9.51
N VAL A 26 3.50 1.87 -8.43
CA VAL A 26 4.93 1.76 -8.08
C VAL A 26 5.13 0.49 -7.26
N GLY A 27 6.05 -0.37 -7.70
CA GLY A 27 6.23 -1.71 -7.15
C GLY A 27 5.07 -2.62 -7.56
N CYS A 28 4.77 -2.69 -8.86
CA CYS A 28 3.59 -3.40 -9.37
C CYS A 28 3.64 -4.92 -9.17
N GLY A 29 4.80 -5.51 -8.86
CA GLY A 29 4.98 -6.92 -8.49
C GLY A 29 4.36 -7.87 -9.49
N ALA A 30 3.41 -8.70 -9.05
CA ALA A 30 2.67 -9.63 -9.90
C ALA A 30 1.45 -9.01 -10.62
N GLY A 31 1.26 -7.69 -10.52
CA GLY A 31 0.17 -6.98 -11.21
C GLY A 31 -1.20 -7.11 -10.54
N GLU A 32 -1.23 -7.34 -9.24
CA GLU A 32 -2.46 -7.53 -8.46
C GLU A 32 -3.37 -6.29 -8.47
N LEU A 33 -2.78 -5.08 -8.43
CA LEU A 33 -3.54 -3.85 -8.52
C LEU A 33 -4.18 -3.70 -9.91
N GLY A 34 -3.39 -3.87 -10.98
CA GLY A 34 -3.93 -3.82 -12.35
C GLY A 34 -5.10 -4.77 -12.54
N ARG A 35 -4.98 -6.01 -12.05
CA ARG A 35 -6.06 -6.99 -12.05
C ARG A 35 -7.29 -6.50 -11.27
N SER A 36 -7.10 -5.85 -10.14
CA SER A 36 -8.20 -5.31 -9.31
C SER A 36 -8.88 -4.09 -9.94
N LEU A 37 -8.21 -3.41 -10.88
CA LEU A 37 -8.75 -2.30 -11.67
C LEU A 37 -9.44 -2.75 -12.96
N ASN A 38 -9.44 -4.04 -13.27
CA ASN A 38 -10.09 -4.57 -14.46
C ASN A 38 -11.57 -4.13 -14.51
N GLY A 39 -12.01 -3.63 -15.68
CA GLY A 39 -13.35 -3.08 -15.87
C GLY A 39 -13.51 -1.59 -15.50
N LYS A 40 -12.52 -0.95 -14.87
CA LYS A 40 -12.57 0.51 -14.58
C LYS A 40 -12.05 1.39 -15.72
N GLN A 41 -11.57 0.81 -16.81
CA GLN A 41 -11.03 1.56 -17.95
C GLN A 41 -9.89 2.53 -17.54
N CYS A 42 -9.17 2.24 -16.47
CA CYS A 42 -8.06 3.05 -16.04
C CYS A 42 -6.87 2.86 -16.97
N ASN A 43 -6.08 3.91 -17.09
CA ASN A 43 -4.82 3.92 -17.79
C ASN A 43 -3.70 3.64 -16.78
N VAL A 44 -3.28 2.38 -16.66
CA VAL A 44 -2.37 1.95 -15.61
C VAL A 44 -0.95 1.81 -16.16
N THR A 45 -0.02 2.55 -15.56
CA THR A 45 1.42 2.36 -15.73
C THR A 45 1.95 1.61 -14.52
N GLY A 46 2.67 0.54 -14.73
CA GLY A 46 3.33 -0.25 -13.67
C GLY A 46 4.84 -0.09 -13.72
N TRP A 47 5.44 0.22 -12.58
CA TRP A 47 6.88 0.27 -12.37
C TRP A 47 7.32 -0.75 -11.34
N ASP A 48 8.40 -1.46 -11.63
CA ASP A 48 9.03 -2.37 -10.67
C ASP A 48 10.54 -2.46 -10.95
N LEU A 49 11.31 -2.91 -9.97
CA LEU A 49 12.74 -3.19 -10.18
C LEU A 49 12.97 -4.33 -11.17
N LYS A 50 12.01 -5.29 -11.25
CA LYS A 50 11.99 -6.43 -12.17
C LYS A 50 10.55 -6.77 -12.54
N LEU A 51 10.32 -7.04 -13.79
CA LEU A 51 8.99 -7.39 -14.31
C LEU A 51 8.70 -8.90 -14.38
N ASP A 52 9.57 -9.74 -13.86
CA ASP A 52 9.45 -11.20 -13.96
C ASP A 52 8.14 -11.75 -13.37
N GLY A 53 7.58 -11.05 -12.37
CA GLY A 53 6.33 -11.43 -11.68
C GLY A 53 5.04 -11.05 -12.40
N VAL A 54 5.07 -10.09 -13.34
CA VAL A 54 3.85 -9.48 -13.92
C VAL A 54 3.21 -10.32 -15.03
N ASN A 55 3.86 -11.38 -15.50
CA ASN A 55 3.49 -12.14 -16.69
C ASN A 55 2.02 -12.58 -16.79
N ALA A 56 1.36 -12.84 -15.66
CA ALA A 56 -0.05 -13.25 -15.64
C ALA A 56 -1.07 -12.12 -15.77
N ASN A 57 -0.66 -10.87 -15.52
CA ASN A 57 -1.55 -9.71 -15.42
C ASN A 57 -1.12 -8.53 -16.32
N HIS A 58 -0.17 -8.74 -17.24
CA HIS A 58 0.38 -7.68 -18.08
C HIS A 58 -0.68 -6.94 -18.91
N GLU A 59 -1.76 -7.62 -19.32
CA GLU A 59 -2.86 -7.02 -20.08
C GLU A 59 -3.64 -5.96 -19.29
N ALA A 60 -3.49 -5.94 -17.98
CA ALA A 60 -4.13 -4.93 -17.12
C ALA A 60 -3.38 -3.60 -17.10
N TYR A 61 -2.16 -3.56 -17.66
CA TYR A 61 -1.33 -2.37 -17.72
C TYR A 61 -1.18 -1.88 -19.16
N GLN A 62 -1.28 -0.56 -19.35
CA GLN A 62 -0.96 0.07 -20.63
C GLN A 62 0.54 0.12 -20.88
N LEU A 63 1.32 0.33 -19.81
CA LEU A 63 2.78 0.40 -19.84
C LEU A 63 3.34 -0.31 -18.61
N LEU A 64 4.37 -1.12 -18.82
CA LEU A 64 5.16 -1.76 -17.76
C LEU A 64 6.64 -1.41 -18.00
N GLU A 65 7.32 -0.93 -16.98
CA GLU A 65 8.73 -0.53 -17.06
C GLU A 65 9.52 -1.06 -15.87
N GLU A 66 10.73 -1.58 -16.17
CA GLU A 66 11.72 -1.78 -15.10
C GLU A 66 12.25 -0.41 -14.67
N HIS A 67 11.92 -0.03 -13.44
CA HIS A 67 12.12 1.31 -12.94
C HIS A 67 12.51 1.32 -11.45
N ASP A 68 13.70 1.87 -11.17
CA ASP A 68 14.17 2.13 -9.82
C ASP A 68 13.76 3.55 -9.41
N ILE A 69 12.69 3.66 -8.63
CA ILE A 69 12.11 4.94 -8.24
C ILE A 69 13.06 5.84 -7.43
N GLU A 70 13.97 5.25 -6.65
CA GLU A 70 14.95 6.02 -5.87
C GLU A 70 16.01 6.65 -6.77
N LYS A 71 16.41 5.99 -7.87
CA LYS A 71 17.43 6.47 -8.79
C LYS A 71 16.88 7.34 -9.92
N GLN A 72 15.78 6.90 -10.54
CA GLN A 72 15.22 7.50 -11.75
C GLN A 72 14.17 8.57 -11.45
N GLY A 73 13.48 8.48 -10.27
CA GLY A 73 12.41 9.41 -9.91
C GLY A 73 11.15 9.21 -10.77
N PHE A 74 10.32 10.24 -10.90
CA PHE A 74 8.98 10.13 -11.52
C PHE A 74 8.88 10.58 -12.98
N GLY A 75 9.89 11.23 -13.54
CA GLY A 75 9.79 11.81 -14.88
C GLY A 75 8.83 13.00 -14.96
N SER A 76 8.29 13.28 -16.17
CA SER A 76 7.43 14.44 -16.43
C SER A 76 5.93 14.11 -16.48
N GLU A 77 5.60 12.84 -16.51
CA GLU A 77 4.20 12.39 -16.62
C GLU A 77 3.38 12.77 -15.37
N LYS A 78 2.08 12.96 -15.58
CA LYS A 78 1.14 13.29 -14.50
C LYS A 78 0.11 12.20 -14.35
N TYR A 79 -0.15 11.84 -13.08
CA TYR A 79 -1.09 10.80 -12.70
C TYR A 79 -2.19 11.36 -11.82
N ASP A 80 -3.40 10.81 -11.98
CA ASP A 80 -4.52 11.15 -11.14
C ASP A 80 -4.45 10.40 -9.81
N VAL A 81 -3.80 9.22 -9.84
CA VAL A 81 -3.53 8.40 -8.67
C VAL A 81 -2.13 7.79 -8.77
N ILE A 82 -1.33 7.93 -7.72
CA ILE A 82 -0.10 7.17 -7.54
C ILE A 82 -0.32 6.18 -6.40
N VAL A 83 0.10 4.93 -6.60
CA VAL A 83 -0.05 3.86 -5.61
C VAL A 83 1.31 3.33 -5.21
N PHE A 84 1.54 3.22 -3.90
CA PHE A 84 2.63 2.47 -3.28
C PHE A 84 2.01 1.36 -2.43
N SER A 85 2.00 0.15 -2.96
CA SER A 85 1.43 -1.00 -2.24
C SER A 85 2.52 -1.87 -1.66
N ASP A 86 2.85 -1.67 -0.37
CA ASP A 86 3.96 -2.31 0.34
C ASP A 86 5.30 -2.12 -0.40
N VAL A 87 5.66 -0.86 -0.60
CA VAL A 87 6.89 -0.45 -1.29
C VAL A 87 7.78 0.41 -0.41
N LEU A 88 7.20 1.33 0.36
CA LEU A 88 7.95 2.34 1.09
C LEU A 88 8.85 1.73 2.18
N GLU A 89 8.48 0.59 2.73
CA GLU A 89 9.28 -0.17 3.70
C GLU A 89 10.57 -0.76 3.11
N HIS A 90 10.62 -0.91 1.78
CA HIS A 90 11.78 -1.41 1.05
C HIS A 90 12.74 -0.30 0.59
N LEU A 91 12.33 0.98 0.72
CA LEU A 91 13.14 2.11 0.26
C LEU A 91 14.14 2.57 1.32
N ASN A 92 15.29 3.06 0.85
CA ASN A 92 16.28 3.69 1.73
C ASN A 92 15.77 5.04 2.24
N ASP A 93 15.14 5.84 1.37
CA ASP A 93 14.63 7.19 1.66
C ASP A 93 13.19 7.35 1.17
N PRO A 94 12.20 6.74 1.87
CA PRO A 94 10.80 6.81 1.47
C PRO A 94 10.23 8.24 1.55
N GLU A 95 10.72 9.08 2.46
CA GLU A 95 10.27 10.46 2.60
C GLU A 95 10.57 11.28 1.34
N LYS A 96 11.80 11.19 0.84
CA LYS A 96 12.21 11.86 -0.39
C LYS A 96 11.44 11.38 -1.62
N VAL A 97 11.13 10.08 -1.71
CA VAL A 97 10.31 9.54 -2.80
C VAL A 97 8.90 10.10 -2.73
N LEU A 98 8.30 10.13 -1.55
CA LEU A 98 6.99 10.73 -1.32
C LEU A 98 6.96 12.23 -1.64
N GLU A 99 7.95 13.00 -1.23
CA GLU A 99 8.06 14.43 -1.58
C GLU A 99 8.04 14.65 -3.10
N LYS A 100 8.84 13.87 -3.83
CA LYS A 100 8.91 13.95 -5.29
C LYS A 100 7.62 13.50 -5.98
N SER A 101 6.90 12.54 -5.41
CA SER A 101 5.65 12.06 -6.00
C SER A 101 4.58 13.14 -6.12
N ARG A 102 4.64 14.19 -5.27
CA ARG A 102 3.73 15.35 -5.33
C ARG A 102 3.80 16.07 -6.68
N GLU A 103 5.01 16.18 -7.25
CA GLU A 103 5.22 16.84 -8.55
C GLU A 103 4.62 16.03 -9.71
N SER A 104 4.41 14.74 -9.55
CA SER A 104 3.84 13.85 -10.57
C SER A 104 2.35 13.61 -10.41
N LEU A 105 1.73 14.18 -9.38
CA LEU A 105 0.28 14.21 -9.27
C LEU A 105 -0.34 15.29 -10.15
N SER A 106 -1.48 14.97 -10.76
CA SER A 106 -2.36 15.94 -11.42
C SER A 106 -2.98 16.88 -10.39
N SER A 107 -3.54 17.99 -10.85
CA SER A 107 -4.35 18.86 -9.97
C SER A 107 -5.54 18.09 -9.42
N GLY A 108 -5.63 17.97 -8.09
CA GLY A 108 -6.63 17.14 -7.41
C GLY A 108 -6.31 15.64 -7.40
N GLY A 109 -5.10 15.26 -7.83
CA GLY A 109 -4.63 13.88 -7.73
C GLY A 109 -4.37 13.46 -6.28
N MET A 110 -4.36 12.15 -6.06
CA MET A 110 -4.18 11.54 -4.74
C MET A 110 -3.11 10.46 -4.74
N LEU A 111 -2.63 10.16 -3.54
CA LEU A 111 -1.73 9.06 -3.28
C LEU A 111 -2.46 7.99 -2.45
N LEU A 112 -2.29 6.72 -2.81
CA LEU A 112 -2.75 5.57 -2.05
C LEU A 112 -1.51 4.78 -1.61
N VAL A 113 -1.36 4.59 -0.30
CA VAL A 113 -0.17 3.93 0.27
C VAL A 113 -0.61 2.79 1.15
N SER A 114 -0.10 1.57 0.94
CA SER A 114 -0.20 0.54 1.96
C SER A 114 1.13 0.34 2.67
N LEU A 115 1.07 0.07 3.97
CA LEU A 115 2.21 -0.19 4.82
C LEU A 115 1.90 -1.29 5.84
N PRO A 116 2.82 -2.23 6.10
CA PRO A 116 2.67 -3.24 7.12
C PRO A 116 2.85 -2.67 8.53
N ASN A 117 2.12 -3.24 9.49
CA ASN A 117 2.16 -2.84 10.89
C ASN A 117 3.13 -3.67 11.72
N VAL A 118 4.33 -3.16 11.96
CA VAL A 118 5.27 -3.85 12.84
C VAL A 118 4.76 -4.01 14.27
N ALA A 119 3.86 -3.12 14.71
CA ALA A 119 3.28 -3.13 16.05
C ALA A 119 1.99 -3.97 16.17
N TYR A 120 1.71 -4.82 15.14
CA TYR A 120 0.62 -5.80 15.21
C TYR A 120 0.76 -6.71 16.43
N LEU A 121 -0.37 -7.14 17.00
CA LEU A 121 -0.44 -7.86 18.28
C LEU A 121 0.54 -9.04 18.37
N ASP A 122 0.62 -9.89 17.34
CA ASP A 122 1.47 -11.08 17.38
C ASP A 122 2.97 -10.70 17.45
N ASN A 123 3.37 -9.63 16.75
CA ASN A 123 4.73 -9.12 16.82
C ASN A 123 5.06 -8.57 18.21
N ARG A 124 4.11 -7.86 18.85
CA ARG A 124 4.27 -7.37 20.23
C ARG A 124 4.43 -8.52 21.22
N ILE A 125 3.60 -9.56 21.07
CA ILE A 125 3.70 -10.77 21.90
C ILE A 125 5.03 -11.48 21.63
N GLY A 126 5.47 -11.54 20.38
CA GLY A 126 6.79 -12.08 20.00
C GLY A 126 7.92 -11.35 20.71
N LEU A 127 7.94 -10.02 20.64
CA LEU A 127 8.93 -9.17 21.30
C LEU A 127 8.94 -9.32 22.81
N LEU A 128 7.77 -9.41 23.45
CA LEU A 128 7.65 -9.66 24.90
C LEU A 128 8.28 -11.01 25.31
N LYS A 129 8.31 -11.98 24.39
CA LYS A 129 8.96 -13.28 24.55
C LYS A 129 10.43 -13.28 24.13
N GLY A 130 10.98 -12.14 23.73
CA GLY A 130 12.36 -12.00 23.20
C GLY A 130 12.54 -12.49 21.77
N ASN A 131 11.46 -12.65 20.99
CA ASN A 131 11.50 -13.14 19.61
C ASN A 131 11.34 -12.00 18.61
N TRP A 132 12.23 -11.96 17.61
CA TRP A 132 12.15 -11.14 16.41
C TRP A 132 12.63 -11.98 15.23
N ASN A 133 11.69 -12.71 14.61
CA ASN A 133 12.02 -13.69 13.59
C ASN A 133 11.64 -13.12 12.21
N TYR A 134 12.65 -12.89 11.38
CA TYR A 134 12.42 -12.51 9.99
C TYR A 134 11.79 -13.66 9.21
N THR A 135 10.89 -13.29 8.31
CA THR A 135 10.15 -14.20 7.41
C THR A 135 10.52 -13.89 5.96
N ASP A 136 10.06 -14.70 5.02
CA ASP A 136 10.25 -14.46 3.58
C ASP A 136 9.14 -13.59 2.98
N GLU A 137 8.08 -13.33 3.77
CA GLU A 137 6.94 -12.48 3.40
C GLU A 137 6.23 -11.92 4.64
N GLY A 138 5.39 -10.89 4.45
CA GLY A 138 4.56 -10.31 5.51
C GLY A 138 5.28 -9.23 6.34
N VAL A 139 4.77 -8.96 7.54
CA VAL A 139 5.18 -7.79 8.34
C VAL A 139 6.67 -7.78 8.71
N LEU A 140 7.25 -8.95 8.97
CA LEU A 140 8.67 -9.11 9.32
C LEU A 140 9.49 -9.65 8.14
N ASP A 141 9.11 -9.31 6.91
CA ASP A 141 9.89 -9.67 5.73
C ASP A 141 11.34 -9.18 5.87
N ARG A 142 12.28 -10.07 5.54
CA ARG A 142 13.74 -9.81 5.64
C ARG A 142 14.23 -8.73 4.68
N THR A 143 13.45 -8.39 3.66
CA THR A 143 13.76 -7.34 2.69
C THR A 143 13.30 -5.95 3.12
N HIS A 144 12.53 -5.85 4.23
CA HIS A 144 12.13 -4.56 4.78
C HIS A 144 13.32 -3.84 5.40
N LEU A 145 13.58 -2.63 4.91
CA LEU A 145 14.60 -1.72 5.44
C LEU A 145 14.02 -0.81 6.55
N LYS A 146 12.72 -0.56 6.50
CA LYS A 146 11.98 0.29 7.44
C LYS A 146 10.80 -0.48 8.03
N PHE A 147 10.51 -0.22 9.30
CA PHE A 147 9.38 -0.80 10.00
C PHE A 147 8.48 0.31 10.53
N PHE A 148 7.18 0.23 10.24
CA PHE A 148 6.25 1.29 10.59
C PHE A 148 5.25 0.83 11.65
N THR A 149 5.04 1.68 12.65
CA THR A 149 3.81 1.71 13.45
C THR A 149 2.82 2.64 12.77
N LEU A 150 1.54 2.62 13.15
CA LEU A 150 0.56 3.57 12.62
C LEU A 150 1.05 5.02 12.76
N PHE A 151 1.50 5.39 13.94
CA PHE A 151 2.02 6.75 14.22
C PHE A 151 3.21 7.10 13.31
N ALA A 152 4.19 6.18 13.14
CA ALA A 152 5.35 6.43 12.28
C ALA A 152 4.96 6.57 10.80
N ALA A 153 3.99 5.79 10.32
CA ALA A 153 3.46 5.89 8.98
C ALA A 153 2.74 7.24 8.75
N GLU A 154 1.90 7.67 9.71
CA GLU A 154 1.25 8.98 9.66
C GLU A 154 2.28 10.12 9.64
N GLN A 155 3.31 10.06 10.50
CA GLN A 155 4.37 11.07 10.51
C GLN A 155 5.14 11.13 9.18
N LEU A 156 5.48 9.99 8.59
CA LEU A 156 6.14 9.92 7.28
C LEU A 156 5.31 10.64 6.20
N LEU A 157 4.02 10.36 6.13
CA LEU A 157 3.13 10.95 5.12
C LEU A 157 2.94 12.46 5.33
N VAL A 158 2.80 12.88 6.58
CA VAL A 158 2.63 14.31 6.93
C VAL A 158 3.92 15.09 6.69
N SER A 159 5.10 14.56 7.06
CA SER A 159 6.39 15.23 6.84
C SER A 159 6.70 15.38 5.35
N ALA A 160 6.32 14.39 4.52
CA ALA A 160 6.44 14.46 3.07
C ALA A 160 5.44 15.45 2.40
N GLY A 161 4.63 16.17 3.20
CA GLY A 161 3.71 17.22 2.72
C GLY A 161 2.37 16.69 2.22
N TYR A 162 1.90 15.58 2.79
CA TYR A 162 0.57 15.03 2.52
C TYR A 162 -0.37 15.22 3.71
N ARG A 163 -1.66 15.36 3.42
CA ARG A 163 -2.74 15.32 4.39
C ARG A 163 -3.48 13.98 4.27
N ILE A 164 -3.59 13.28 5.38
CA ILE A 164 -4.32 12.02 5.45
C ILE A 164 -5.82 12.32 5.43
N GLN A 165 -6.54 11.74 4.47
CA GLN A 165 -7.99 11.85 4.31
C GLN A 165 -8.69 10.68 5.01
N GLU A 166 -8.15 9.48 4.83
CA GLU A 166 -8.74 8.26 5.37
C GLU A 166 -7.67 7.19 5.57
N ILE A 167 -7.91 6.30 6.52
CA ILE A 167 -7.07 5.13 6.83
C ILE A 167 -7.97 3.90 6.88
N ASP A 168 -7.80 2.98 5.95
CA ASP A 168 -8.49 1.70 5.95
C ASP A 168 -7.58 0.63 6.60
N PRO A 169 -7.99 -0.02 7.71
CA PRO A 169 -7.18 -1.07 8.31
C PRO A 169 -7.19 -2.34 7.46
N GLU A 170 -6.03 -2.95 7.30
CA GLU A 170 -5.90 -4.29 6.73
C GLU A 170 -6.13 -5.33 7.81
N ILE A 171 -7.17 -6.15 7.62
CA ILE A 171 -7.64 -7.09 8.62
C ILE A 171 -6.98 -8.45 8.41
N PRO A 172 -6.36 -9.06 9.44
CA PRO A 172 -5.72 -10.36 9.32
C PRO A 172 -6.71 -11.45 8.89
N VAL A 173 -6.25 -12.37 8.03
CA VAL A 173 -7.04 -13.53 7.61
C VAL A 173 -7.10 -14.54 8.75
N ILE A 174 -8.29 -14.76 9.30
CA ILE A 174 -8.52 -15.72 10.39
C ILE A 174 -9.52 -16.76 9.90
N SER A 175 -9.18 -18.04 9.98
CA SER A 175 -9.99 -19.16 9.50
C SER A 175 -11.33 -19.32 10.22
N SER A 176 -11.40 -18.92 11.49
CA SER A 176 -12.62 -19.00 12.31
C SER A 176 -13.51 -17.77 12.10
N ALA A 177 -14.73 -17.96 11.61
CA ALA A 177 -15.67 -16.88 11.28
C ALA A 177 -15.96 -15.93 12.46
N TRP A 178 -16.19 -16.46 13.67
CA TRP A 178 -16.50 -15.63 14.84
C TRP A 178 -15.28 -14.84 15.33
N LYS A 179 -14.08 -15.45 15.32
CA LYS A 179 -12.82 -14.76 15.62
C LYS A 179 -12.55 -13.65 14.59
N SER A 180 -12.79 -13.97 13.31
CA SER A 180 -12.65 -13.01 12.21
C SER A 180 -13.54 -11.77 12.41
N SER A 181 -14.80 -11.93 12.85
CA SER A 181 -15.70 -10.80 13.12
C SER A 181 -15.21 -9.94 14.29
N ILE A 182 -14.73 -10.58 15.37
CA ILE A 182 -14.16 -9.85 16.51
C ILE A 182 -12.90 -9.08 16.09
N PHE A 183 -11.96 -9.73 15.40
CA PHE A 183 -10.74 -9.07 14.95
C PHE A 183 -11.02 -7.94 13.96
N SER A 184 -12.02 -8.09 13.09
CA SER A 184 -12.46 -7.01 12.20
C SER A 184 -12.92 -5.77 12.99
N MET A 185 -13.75 -5.96 14.00
CA MET A 185 -14.20 -4.89 14.88
C MET A 185 -13.04 -4.25 15.65
N LEU A 186 -12.14 -5.07 16.20
CA LEU A 186 -10.96 -4.61 16.94
C LEU A 186 -9.96 -3.87 16.02
N SER A 187 -9.77 -4.31 14.76
CA SER A 187 -8.91 -3.64 13.80
C SER A 187 -9.41 -2.25 13.43
N VAL A 188 -10.72 -2.05 13.43
CA VAL A 188 -11.32 -0.71 13.26
C VAL A 188 -11.19 0.14 14.51
N ALA A 189 -11.45 -0.45 15.70
CA ALA A 189 -11.43 0.28 16.97
C ALA A 189 -10.00 0.63 17.45
N TRP A 190 -9.04 -0.28 17.22
CA TRP A 190 -7.63 -0.11 17.60
C TRP A 190 -6.71 -0.56 16.46
N PRO A 191 -6.67 0.19 15.33
CA PRO A 191 -5.93 -0.19 14.12
C PRO A 191 -4.42 -0.38 14.36
N GLY A 192 -3.84 0.39 15.27
CA GLY A 192 -2.41 0.27 15.62
C GLY A 192 -2.04 -1.03 16.36
N LEU A 193 -3.03 -1.82 16.83
CA LEU A 193 -2.80 -3.06 17.56
C LEU A 193 -3.30 -4.28 16.79
N PHE A 194 -4.45 -4.20 16.15
CA PHE A 194 -5.14 -5.35 15.56
C PHE A 194 -5.13 -5.40 14.03
N ALA A 195 -4.80 -4.30 13.34
CA ALA A 195 -4.58 -4.33 11.91
C ALA A 195 -3.17 -4.84 11.59
N ILE A 196 -3.04 -5.68 10.55
CA ILE A 196 -1.73 -6.17 10.07
C ILE A 196 -1.03 -5.14 9.19
N GLY A 197 -1.76 -4.16 8.68
CA GLY A 197 -1.30 -3.05 7.85
C GLY A 197 -2.42 -2.04 7.67
N TRP A 198 -2.18 -1.04 6.86
CA TRP A 198 -3.16 0.01 6.55
C TRP A 198 -3.05 0.43 5.10
N VAL A 199 -4.16 0.86 4.52
CA VAL A 199 -4.20 1.63 3.28
C VAL A 199 -4.53 3.08 3.63
N PHE A 200 -3.60 3.97 3.37
CA PHE A 200 -3.75 5.41 3.53
C PHE A 200 -4.24 6.04 2.23
N HIS A 201 -5.26 6.86 2.31
CA HIS A 201 -5.67 7.79 1.27
C HIS A 201 -5.18 9.18 1.65
N VAL A 202 -4.28 9.75 0.85
CA VAL A 202 -3.67 11.04 1.15
C VAL A 202 -3.68 11.98 -0.05
N GLU A 203 -3.76 13.28 0.21
CA GLU A 203 -3.71 14.35 -0.78
C GLU A 203 -2.56 15.31 -0.48
N PRO A 204 -1.90 15.88 -1.50
CA PRO A 204 -0.88 16.90 -1.28
C PRO A 204 -1.44 18.10 -0.52
N VAL A 205 -0.69 18.59 0.47
CA VAL A 205 -0.96 19.90 1.09
C VAL A 205 -0.61 20.98 0.07
N LYS A 206 -1.56 21.89 -0.16
CA LYS A 206 -1.39 23.03 -1.09
C LYS A 206 -0.41 24.05 -0.55
#